data_79ee39886cf671374ad67b7278ec2882
#
_entry.id   79ee39886cf671374ad67b7278ec2882
#
_cell.length_a   1.000
_cell.length_b   1.000
_cell.length_c   1.000
_cell.angle_alpha   90.00
_cell.angle_beta   90.00
_cell.angle_gamma   90.00
#
_symmetry.space_group_name_H-M   'P 1'
#
loop_
_entity.id
_entity.type
_entity.pdbx_description
1 polymer ?
#
loop_
_entity_poly.entity_id
_entity_poly.type
_entity_poly.pdbx_seq_one_letter_code
_entity_poly.pdbx_strand_id
1 'polypeptide(L)'
;MKVKLLNITPNAEEHIVQIARVSSSRKDKKSNAAGLLAYLVRHKHWSPFEHSHATFEIETSKAIGIQLIRHRSFSFQEFSQRYQDVNQIGSIFESIELREQCKDNRQSSTEVINPKMYEGDLLFEGKASEVIKTHFRNCHKLYNDLLEVGVAREQARMVLPLATTTKIQMTGSIRSWIHFLELRDDSHAQKEIQLIAQSIKSQLKTNLPIISEALNF
;
A
#
# COMPACT_ATOMS: atom_id res chain seq x y z
N MET A 1 8.98 2.58 -4.10
CA MET A 1 7.92 2.48 -3.06
C MET A 1 8.48 2.86 -1.70
N LYS A 2 7.73 3.63 -0.89
CA LYS A 2 8.09 4.00 0.50
C LYS A 2 6.84 3.90 1.36
N VAL A 3 7.00 3.46 2.60
CA VAL A 3 5.92 3.35 3.59
C VAL A 3 6.40 3.97 4.90
N LYS A 4 5.61 4.87 5.45
CA LYS A 4 5.93 5.59 6.69
C LYS A 4 4.71 5.64 7.59
N LEU A 5 4.85 5.20 8.83
CA LEU A 5 3.85 5.45 9.88
C LEU A 5 3.84 6.95 10.22
N LEU A 6 2.69 7.59 10.04
CA LEU A 6 2.50 9.00 10.39
C LEU A 6 1.94 9.18 11.79
N ASN A 7 1.01 8.34 12.16
CA ASN A 7 0.32 8.39 13.45
C ASN A 7 -0.18 7.01 13.85
N ILE A 8 -0.22 6.76 15.15
CA ILE A 8 -0.91 5.64 15.77
C ILE A 8 -1.52 6.12 17.07
N THR A 9 -2.68 5.58 17.46
CA THR A 9 -3.31 5.88 18.75
C THR A 9 -2.30 5.69 19.87
N PRO A 10 -2.03 6.71 20.72
CA PRO A 10 -1.12 6.57 21.86
C PRO A 10 -1.55 5.43 22.77
N ASN A 11 -0.59 4.59 23.21
CA ASN A 11 -0.84 3.43 24.07
C ASN A 11 -1.98 2.53 23.51
N ALA A 12 -1.95 2.26 22.20
CA ALA A 12 -3.04 1.57 21.49
C ALA A 12 -3.39 0.21 22.11
N GLU A 13 -2.40 -0.56 22.57
CA GLU A 13 -2.61 -1.87 23.19
C GLU A 13 -3.35 -1.75 24.52
N GLU A 14 -2.95 -0.82 25.38
CA GLU A 14 -3.64 -0.52 26.63
C GLU A 14 -5.05 0.02 26.40
N HIS A 15 -5.21 0.87 25.38
CA HIS A 15 -6.52 1.40 25.00
C HIS A 15 -7.47 0.28 24.57
N ILE A 16 -7.03 -0.65 23.71
CA ILE A 16 -7.79 -1.82 23.30
C ILE A 16 -8.19 -2.68 24.52
N VAL A 17 -7.27 -2.89 25.45
CA VAL A 17 -7.55 -3.60 26.72
C VAL A 17 -8.61 -2.90 27.56
N GLN A 18 -8.57 -1.57 27.68
CA GLN A 18 -9.58 -0.77 28.41
C GLN A 18 -10.95 -0.93 27.76
N ILE A 19 -11.05 -0.80 26.44
CA ILE A 19 -12.29 -0.99 25.67
C ILE A 19 -12.84 -2.41 25.86
N ALA A 20 -12.00 -3.44 25.75
CA ALA A 20 -12.44 -4.82 25.95
C ALA A 20 -13.02 -5.07 27.36
N ARG A 21 -12.51 -4.37 28.38
CA ARG A 21 -12.98 -4.49 29.76
C ARG A 21 -14.33 -3.84 30.04
N VAL A 22 -14.85 -3.00 29.16
CA VAL A 22 -16.18 -2.37 29.32
C VAL A 22 -17.28 -3.43 29.42
N SER A 23 -17.16 -4.52 28.67
CA SER A 23 -18.14 -5.64 28.68
C SER A 23 -17.76 -6.79 29.61
N SER A 24 -16.68 -6.64 30.42
CA SER A 24 -16.24 -7.69 31.35
C SER A 24 -16.90 -7.58 32.71
N SER A 25 -17.54 -8.66 33.16
CA SER A 25 -18.07 -8.79 34.53
C SER A 25 -17.00 -9.07 35.59
N ARG A 26 -15.75 -9.34 35.20
CA ARG A 26 -14.67 -9.63 36.13
C ARG A 26 -14.23 -8.35 36.85
N LYS A 27 -14.37 -8.35 38.18
CA LYS A 27 -13.95 -7.24 39.07
C LYS A 27 -12.43 -7.06 39.13
N ASP A 28 -11.66 -8.07 38.72
CA ASP A 28 -10.21 -8.08 38.83
C ASP A 28 -9.56 -7.34 37.65
N LYS A 29 -9.39 -6.00 37.82
CA LYS A 29 -8.77 -5.11 36.82
C LYS A 29 -7.25 -5.32 36.63
N LYS A 30 -6.62 -6.19 37.43
CA LYS A 30 -5.18 -6.49 37.38
C LYS A 30 -4.83 -7.68 36.47
N SER A 31 -5.77 -8.20 35.69
CA SER A 31 -5.47 -9.29 34.76
C SER A 31 -4.45 -8.83 33.73
N ASN A 32 -3.51 -9.71 33.40
CA ASN A 32 -2.44 -9.54 32.42
C ASN A 32 -3.01 -8.99 31.09
N ALA A 33 -2.63 -7.76 30.72
CA ALA A 33 -3.06 -7.10 29.49
C ALA A 33 -2.68 -7.93 28.25
N ALA A 34 -1.46 -8.50 28.24
CA ALA A 34 -0.98 -9.35 27.16
C ALA A 34 -1.84 -10.61 27.00
N GLY A 35 -2.20 -11.27 28.11
CA GLY A 35 -3.09 -12.44 28.08
C GLY A 35 -4.47 -12.12 27.54
N LEU A 36 -5.04 -10.94 27.84
CA LEU A 36 -6.32 -10.51 27.30
C LEU A 36 -6.22 -10.24 25.80
N LEU A 37 -5.21 -9.51 25.33
CA LEU A 37 -5.00 -9.26 23.90
C LEU A 37 -4.82 -10.56 23.12
N ALA A 38 -4.00 -11.48 23.60
CA ALA A 38 -3.81 -12.79 23.01
C ALA A 38 -5.13 -13.60 22.95
N TYR A 39 -5.96 -13.52 24.01
CA TYR A 39 -7.29 -14.14 24.01
C TYR A 39 -8.21 -13.51 22.94
N LEU A 40 -8.28 -12.19 22.86
CA LEU A 40 -9.10 -11.47 21.87
C LEU A 40 -8.70 -11.85 20.44
N VAL A 41 -7.40 -11.86 20.13
CA VAL A 41 -6.87 -12.27 18.82
C VAL A 41 -7.25 -13.70 18.50
N ARG A 42 -6.98 -14.66 19.42
CA ARG A 42 -7.24 -16.09 19.22
C ARG A 42 -8.73 -16.37 18.93
N HIS A 43 -9.60 -15.68 19.64
CA HIS A 43 -11.07 -15.86 19.51
C HIS A 43 -11.71 -14.91 18.50
N LYS A 44 -10.90 -14.13 17.77
CA LYS A 44 -11.35 -13.16 16.74
C LYS A 44 -12.36 -12.15 17.28
N HIS A 45 -12.21 -11.73 18.53
CA HIS A 45 -13.02 -10.70 19.16
C HIS A 45 -12.49 -9.32 18.75
N TRP A 46 -12.82 -8.89 17.54
CA TRP A 46 -12.20 -7.74 16.88
C TRP A 46 -12.78 -6.38 17.29
N SER A 47 -13.96 -6.33 17.89
CA SER A 47 -14.62 -5.04 18.19
C SER A 47 -13.75 -4.06 19.02
N PRO A 48 -12.96 -4.48 20.04
CA PRO A 48 -12.10 -3.54 20.76
C PRO A 48 -11.01 -2.91 19.88
N PHE A 49 -10.55 -3.62 18.85
CA PHE A 49 -9.50 -3.16 17.92
C PHE A 49 -9.99 -2.08 16.95
N GLU A 50 -11.30 -1.84 16.86
CA GLU A 50 -11.88 -0.74 16.08
C GLU A 50 -11.63 0.63 16.70
N HIS A 51 -11.33 0.70 17.99
CA HIS A 51 -11.17 1.95 18.74
C HIS A 51 -9.75 2.52 18.72
N SER A 52 -8.77 1.79 18.19
CA SER A 52 -7.40 2.27 17.97
C SER A 52 -7.10 2.30 16.48
N HIS A 53 -6.42 3.35 16.03
CA HIS A 53 -6.22 3.64 14.61
C HIS A 53 -4.73 3.86 14.30
N ALA A 54 -4.35 3.61 13.08
CA ALA A 54 -3.05 3.99 12.53
C ALA A 54 -3.21 4.65 11.16
N THR A 55 -2.30 5.59 10.84
CA THR A 55 -2.21 6.27 9.55
C THR A 55 -0.84 6.04 8.95
N PHE A 56 -0.80 5.52 7.75
CA PHE A 56 0.42 5.36 6.96
C PHE A 56 0.41 6.26 5.73
N GLU A 57 1.56 6.85 5.42
CA GLU A 57 1.86 7.43 4.11
C GLU A 57 2.52 6.36 3.25
N ILE A 58 1.98 6.16 2.06
CA ILE A 58 2.42 5.14 1.10
C ILE A 58 2.73 5.84 -0.22
N GLU A 59 3.99 5.80 -0.66
CA GLU A 59 4.44 6.27 -1.96
C GLU A 59 4.62 5.05 -2.87
N THR A 60 3.85 5.00 -3.96
CA THR A 60 3.77 3.85 -4.86
C THR A 60 3.26 4.28 -6.24
N SER A 61 3.10 3.34 -7.19
CA SER A 61 2.48 3.63 -8.49
C SER A 61 0.96 3.79 -8.39
N LYS A 62 0.36 4.50 -9.35
CA LYS A 62 -1.10 4.57 -9.52
C LYS A 62 -1.73 3.19 -9.65
N ALA A 63 -1.08 2.25 -10.33
CA ALA A 63 -1.55 0.87 -10.46
C ALA A 63 -1.79 0.20 -9.10
N ILE A 64 -0.85 0.35 -8.17
CA ILE A 64 -0.95 -0.19 -6.80
C ILE A 64 -1.90 0.66 -5.95
N GLY A 65 -1.89 1.99 -6.13
CA GLY A 65 -2.84 2.88 -5.48
C GLY A 65 -4.30 2.48 -5.70
N ILE A 66 -4.66 2.09 -6.93
CA ILE A 66 -6.00 1.57 -7.26
C ILE A 66 -6.36 0.34 -6.43
N GLN A 67 -5.39 -0.56 -6.16
CA GLN A 67 -5.64 -1.73 -5.31
C GLN A 67 -5.80 -1.36 -3.83
N LEU A 68 -5.02 -0.39 -3.34
CA LEU A 68 -5.11 0.09 -1.95
C LEU A 68 -6.49 0.70 -1.66
N ILE A 69 -6.99 1.58 -2.51
CA ILE A 69 -8.28 2.25 -2.30
C ILE A 69 -9.51 1.33 -2.41
N ARG A 70 -9.34 0.07 -2.82
CA ARG A 70 -10.41 -0.94 -2.78
C ARG A 70 -10.70 -1.45 -1.37
N HIS A 71 -9.84 -1.19 -0.39
CA HIS A 71 -10.05 -1.53 1.01
C HIS A 71 -10.99 -0.54 1.70
N ARG A 72 -12.30 -0.80 1.60
CA ARG A 72 -13.37 0.14 2.01
C ARG A 72 -13.43 0.46 3.51
N SER A 73 -12.74 -0.31 4.35
CA SER A 73 -12.65 -0.07 5.80
C SER A 73 -11.63 0.99 6.19
N PHE A 74 -11.07 1.70 5.21
CA PHE A 74 -10.07 2.75 5.42
C PHE A 74 -10.55 4.09 4.85
N SER A 75 -9.98 5.17 5.38
CA SER A 75 -10.05 6.51 4.81
C SER A 75 -8.77 6.81 4.04
N PHE A 76 -8.91 7.50 2.91
CA PHE A 76 -7.80 7.79 2.01
C PHE A 76 -7.72 9.27 1.68
N GLN A 77 -6.49 9.79 1.62
CA GLN A 77 -6.16 11.04 0.98
C GLN A 77 -5.04 10.78 -0.03
N GLU A 78 -5.30 11.00 -1.30
CA GLU A 78 -4.34 10.74 -2.36
C GLU A 78 -3.85 12.04 -3.01
N PHE A 79 -2.57 12.06 -3.41
CA PHE A 79 -2.00 13.13 -4.22
C PHE A 79 -2.85 13.36 -5.48
N SER A 80 -3.36 14.57 -5.62
CA SER A 80 -4.29 14.91 -6.70
C SER A 80 -3.55 15.45 -7.91
N GLN A 81 -3.44 14.66 -8.96
CA GLN A 81 -2.91 15.09 -10.27
C GLN A 81 -3.79 16.12 -11.00
N ARG A 82 -4.97 16.48 -10.45
CA ARG A 82 -5.80 17.57 -10.96
C ARG A 82 -5.33 18.92 -10.44
N TYR A 83 -4.86 18.96 -9.18
CA TYR A 83 -4.44 20.19 -8.50
C TYR A 83 -2.93 20.38 -8.50
N GLN A 84 -2.18 19.28 -8.39
CA GLN A 84 -0.73 19.29 -8.25
C GLN A 84 -0.05 18.84 -9.53
N ASP A 85 1.11 19.44 -9.81
CA ASP A 85 1.98 18.98 -10.87
C ASP A 85 2.70 17.70 -10.43
N VAL A 86 2.71 16.68 -11.29
CA VAL A 86 3.39 15.40 -10.99
C VAL A 86 4.90 15.58 -10.81
N ASN A 87 5.49 16.64 -11.36
CA ASN A 87 6.89 16.97 -11.16
C ASN A 87 7.26 17.26 -9.69
N GLN A 88 6.27 17.52 -8.82
CA GLN A 88 6.46 17.80 -7.40
C GLN A 88 6.58 16.55 -6.53
N ILE A 89 6.30 15.37 -7.09
CA ILE A 89 6.26 14.11 -6.29
C ILE A 89 7.63 13.44 -6.14
N GLY A 90 8.68 14.00 -6.71
CA GLY A 90 10.02 13.41 -6.72
C GLY A 90 10.24 12.53 -7.95
N SER A 91 10.38 11.21 -7.79
CA SER A 91 10.45 10.31 -8.94
C SER A 91 9.06 10.19 -9.58
N ILE A 92 8.93 10.57 -10.85
CA ILE A 92 7.64 10.63 -11.56
C ILE A 92 7.09 9.24 -11.84
N PHE A 93 7.96 8.26 -12.07
CA PHE A 93 7.57 6.88 -12.33
C PHE A 93 8.24 5.93 -11.36
N GLU A 94 7.47 4.96 -10.89
CA GLU A 94 8.00 3.80 -10.19
C GLU A 94 8.75 2.89 -11.16
N SER A 95 9.81 2.29 -10.66
CA SER A 95 10.55 1.25 -11.38
C SER A 95 9.66 0.02 -11.54
N ILE A 96 9.53 -0.49 -12.76
CA ILE A 96 8.81 -1.73 -13.03
C ILE A 96 9.80 -2.89 -13.05
N GLU A 97 9.61 -3.85 -12.16
CA GLU A 97 10.25 -5.16 -12.22
C GLU A 97 9.38 -6.09 -13.09
N LEU A 98 9.89 -6.45 -14.24
CA LEU A 98 9.17 -7.34 -15.16
C LEU A 98 9.28 -8.78 -14.67
N ARG A 99 8.13 -9.47 -14.60
CA ARG A 99 8.04 -10.87 -14.15
C ARG A 99 7.24 -11.70 -15.15
N GLU A 100 7.57 -12.97 -15.24
CA GLU A 100 6.86 -13.92 -16.07
C GLU A 100 5.43 -14.16 -15.51
N GLN A 101 4.46 -14.33 -16.40
CA GLN A 101 3.10 -14.69 -16.02
C GLN A 101 3.05 -16.10 -15.43
N CYS A 102 2.49 -16.24 -14.23
CA CYS A 102 2.22 -17.57 -13.65
C CYS A 102 1.25 -18.35 -14.52
N LYS A 103 1.55 -19.64 -14.78
CA LYS A 103 0.72 -20.50 -15.65
C LYS A 103 -0.60 -20.89 -14.98
N ASP A 104 -0.57 -21.12 -13.67
CA ASP A 104 -1.70 -21.65 -12.90
C ASP A 104 -2.56 -20.55 -12.26
N ASN A 105 -2.02 -19.33 -12.12
CA ASN A 105 -2.70 -18.20 -11.52
C ASN A 105 -2.52 -16.93 -12.38
N ARG A 106 -3.58 -16.53 -13.07
CA ARG A 106 -3.58 -15.36 -13.96
C ARG A 106 -3.33 -14.02 -13.24
N GLN A 107 -3.45 -13.96 -11.92
CA GLN A 107 -3.23 -12.75 -11.12
C GLN A 107 -1.82 -12.71 -10.51
N SER A 108 -1.02 -13.75 -10.71
CA SER A 108 0.31 -13.89 -10.12
C SER A 108 1.41 -13.89 -11.19
N SER A 109 2.60 -13.58 -10.76
CA SER A 109 3.82 -13.61 -11.57
C SER A 109 4.90 -14.43 -10.87
N THR A 110 5.85 -14.96 -11.65
CA THR A 110 6.92 -15.83 -11.17
C THR A 110 8.29 -15.14 -11.25
N GLU A 111 9.18 -15.61 -12.10
CA GLU A 111 10.55 -15.15 -12.16
C GLU A 111 10.70 -13.76 -12.80
N VAL A 112 11.74 -13.05 -12.39
CA VAL A 112 12.12 -11.76 -13.01
C VAL A 112 12.66 -12.01 -14.40
N ILE A 113 12.10 -11.32 -15.39
CA ILE A 113 12.49 -11.43 -16.78
C ILE A 113 12.79 -10.05 -17.38
N ASN A 114 13.57 -10.02 -18.42
CA ASN A 114 13.78 -8.81 -19.24
C ASN A 114 13.95 -9.22 -20.71
N PRO A 115 12.85 -9.62 -21.37
CA PRO A 115 12.90 -10.14 -22.72
C PRO A 115 13.34 -9.05 -23.72
N LYS A 116 13.89 -9.49 -24.86
CA LYS A 116 14.05 -8.62 -26.02
C LYS A 116 12.68 -8.36 -26.63
N MET A 117 12.43 -7.12 -26.99
CA MET A 117 11.24 -6.70 -27.74
C MET A 117 11.65 -6.37 -29.17
N TYR A 118 10.83 -6.82 -30.10
CA TYR A 118 10.95 -6.48 -31.51
C TYR A 118 9.66 -5.75 -31.87
N GLU A 119 9.77 -4.54 -32.37
CA GLU A 119 8.64 -3.80 -32.86
C GLU A 119 8.72 -3.83 -34.39
N GLY A 120 7.80 -4.55 -35.03
CA GLY A 120 7.65 -4.84 -36.47
C GLY A 120 8.44 -3.93 -37.40
N ASP A 121 7.93 -2.87 -37.93
CA ASP A 121 8.64 -1.95 -38.86
C ASP A 121 9.26 -0.73 -38.16
N LEU A 122 9.25 -0.61 -36.86
CA LEU A 122 9.78 0.52 -36.11
C LEU A 122 10.99 0.14 -35.24
N LEU A 123 12.10 0.66 -35.61
CA LEU A 123 13.43 0.92 -35.04
C LEU A 123 13.73 0.71 -33.52
N PHE A 124 12.96 -0.11 -32.77
CA PHE A 124 13.28 -0.42 -31.39
C PHE A 124 13.62 -1.89 -31.19
N GLU A 125 14.86 -2.23 -31.44
CA GLU A 125 15.46 -3.46 -30.94
C GLU A 125 16.07 -3.17 -29.58
N GLY A 126 15.49 -3.71 -28.50
CA GLY A 126 16.01 -3.46 -27.16
C GLY A 126 15.39 -4.37 -26.09
N LYS A 127 15.97 -4.34 -24.90
CA LYS A 127 15.37 -5.00 -23.73
C LYS A 127 14.08 -4.29 -23.33
N ALA A 128 13.06 -5.05 -22.91
CA ALA A 128 11.78 -4.52 -22.49
C ALA A 128 11.88 -3.38 -21.48
N SER A 129 12.82 -3.48 -20.53
CA SER A 129 13.08 -2.41 -19.54
C SER A 129 13.55 -1.08 -20.18
N GLU A 130 14.29 -1.12 -21.29
CA GLU A 130 14.76 0.09 -22.00
C GLU A 130 13.64 0.72 -22.82
N VAL A 131 12.84 -0.11 -23.47
CA VAL A 131 11.63 0.33 -24.20
C VAL A 131 10.68 1.05 -23.25
N ILE A 132 10.41 0.44 -22.08
CA ILE A 132 9.54 1.04 -21.04
C ILE A 132 10.11 2.38 -20.54
N LYS A 133 11.41 2.48 -20.25
CA LYS A 133 12.04 3.73 -19.83
C LYS A 133 11.91 4.82 -20.89
N THR A 134 12.04 4.47 -22.15
CA THR A 134 11.89 5.41 -23.27
C THR A 134 10.41 5.85 -23.39
N HIS A 135 9.47 4.93 -23.29
CA HIS A 135 8.06 5.26 -23.28
C HIS A 135 7.70 6.22 -22.13
N PHE A 136 8.20 5.96 -20.91
CA PHE A 136 7.96 6.85 -19.76
C PHE A 136 8.51 8.26 -19.99
N ARG A 137 9.73 8.39 -20.55
CA ARG A 137 10.28 9.71 -20.90
C ARG A 137 9.41 10.44 -21.92
N ASN A 138 8.90 9.74 -22.92
CA ASN A 138 8.02 10.33 -23.92
C ASN A 138 6.67 10.77 -23.33
N CYS A 139 6.06 9.97 -22.47
CA CYS A 139 4.84 10.34 -21.75
C CYS A 139 5.05 11.58 -20.87
N HIS A 140 6.17 11.63 -20.14
CA HIS A 140 6.51 12.78 -19.30
C HIS A 140 6.75 14.04 -20.13
N LYS A 141 7.49 13.93 -21.25
CA LYS A 141 7.68 15.06 -22.16
C LYS A 141 6.33 15.56 -22.69
N LEU A 142 5.49 14.67 -23.19
CA LEU A 142 4.17 15.03 -23.71
C LEU A 142 3.30 15.70 -22.64
N TYR A 143 3.33 15.23 -21.40
CA TYR A 143 2.63 15.86 -20.27
C TYR A 143 3.09 17.31 -20.08
N ASN A 144 4.40 17.55 -20.06
CA ASN A 144 4.95 18.90 -19.89
C ASN A 144 4.63 19.80 -21.09
N ASP A 145 4.79 19.30 -22.32
CA ASP A 145 4.45 20.04 -23.54
C ASP A 145 2.96 20.48 -23.53
N LEU A 146 2.05 19.58 -23.08
CA LEU A 146 0.63 19.93 -22.94
C LEU A 146 0.38 21.04 -21.92
N LEU A 147 1.09 21.03 -20.79
CA LEU A 147 0.99 22.10 -19.79
C LEU A 147 1.52 23.44 -20.33
N GLU A 148 2.63 23.42 -21.06
CA GLU A 148 3.25 24.61 -21.66
C GLU A 148 2.32 25.30 -22.69
N VAL A 149 1.56 24.49 -23.45
CA VAL A 149 0.58 25.05 -24.41
C VAL A 149 -0.78 25.35 -23.76
N GLY A 150 -0.87 25.30 -22.42
CA GLY A 150 -2.04 25.75 -21.66
C GLY A 150 -3.14 24.68 -21.47
N VAL A 151 -2.87 23.40 -21.75
CA VAL A 151 -3.83 22.33 -21.44
C VAL A 151 -3.96 22.15 -19.92
N ALA A 152 -5.18 22.08 -19.42
CA ALA A 152 -5.44 21.91 -18.00
C ALA A 152 -4.85 20.58 -17.45
N ARG A 153 -4.31 20.62 -16.22
CA ARG A 153 -3.72 19.43 -15.56
C ARG A 153 -4.64 18.21 -15.54
N GLU A 154 -5.94 18.42 -15.35
CA GLU A 154 -6.93 17.34 -15.33
C GLU A 154 -7.03 16.60 -16.69
N GLN A 155 -6.65 17.23 -17.79
CA GLN A 155 -6.59 16.62 -19.11
C GLN A 155 -5.17 16.13 -19.43
N ALA A 156 -4.14 16.95 -19.19
CA ALA A 156 -2.76 16.60 -19.46
C ALA A 156 -2.34 15.28 -18.77
N ARG A 157 -2.79 15.03 -17.54
CA ARG A 157 -2.51 13.79 -16.80
C ARG A 157 -2.99 12.51 -17.49
N MET A 158 -3.89 12.60 -18.48
CA MET A 158 -4.42 11.42 -19.17
C MET A 158 -3.37 10.70 -20.02
N VAL A 159 -2.27 11.36 -20.37
CA VAL A 159 -1.15 10.73 -21.09
C VAL A 159 -0.17 10.01 -20.18
N LEU A 160 -0.35 10.10 -18.86
CA LEU A 160 0.55 9.47 -17.89
C LEU A 160 0.21 7.98 -17.69
N PRO A 161 1.21 7.09 -17.70
CA PRO A 161 0.99 5.66 -17.47
C PRO A 161 0.63 5.34 -16.03
N LEU A 162 0.06 4.16 -15.78
CA LEU A 162 -0.26 3.65 -14.44
C LEU A 162 0.96 3.48 -13.53
N ALA A 163 2.16 3.45 -14.09
CA ALA A 163 3.41 3.46 -13.33
C ALA A 163 3.75 4.83 -12.71
N THR A 164 2.98 5.87 -13.04
CA THR A 164 3.16 7.21 -12.43
C THR A 164 3.04 7.10 -10.91
N THR A 165 4.02 7.70 -10.22
CA THR A 165 4.06 7.70 -8.76
C THR A 165 2.88 8.45 -8.17
N THR A 166 2.34 7.93 -7.10
CA THR A 166 1.33 8.58 -6.27
C THR A 166 1.71 8.46 -4.80
N LYS A 167 1.12 9.33 -3.98
CA LYS A 167 1.28 9.32 -2.53
C LYS A 167 -0.11 9.23 -1.90
N ILE A 168 -0.31 8.26 -1.03
CA ILE A 168 -1.59 7.99 -0.38
C ILE A 168 -1.37 8.01 1.13
N GLN A 169 -2.16 8.80 1.84
CA GLN A 169 -2.34 8.64 3.27
C GLN A 169 -3.55 7.73 3.50
N MET A 170 -3.32 6.63 4.19
CA MET A 170 -4.29 5.58 4.44
C MET A 170 -4.48 5.41 5.94
N THR A 171 -5.70 5.66 6.43
CA THR A 171 -6.05 5.60 7.86
C THR A 171 -7.09 4.52 8.09
N GLY A 172 -6.86 3.68 9.08
CA GLY A 172 -7.81 2.66 9.49
C GLY A 172 -7.64 2.21 10.93
N SER A 173 -8.64 1.49 11.45
CA SER A 173 -8.56 0.84 12.75
C SER A 173 -7.50 -0.26 12.76
N ILE A 174 -6.99 -0.62 13.92
CA ILE A 174 -6.04 -1.75 14.05
C ILE A 174 -6.67 -3.04 13.54
N ARG A 175 -7.97 -3.25 13.72
CA ARG A 175 -8.70 -4.37 13.07
C ARG A 175 -8.56 -4.34 11.55
N SER A 176 -8.79 -3.19 10.92
CA SER A 176 -8.69 -3.03 9.47
C SER A 176 -7.27 -3.33 8.98
N TRP A 177 -6.25 -2.89 9.71
CA TRP A 177 -4.86 -3.17 9.38
C TRP A 177 -4.52 -4.65 9.50
N ILE A 178 -4.98 -5.35 10.55
CA ILE A 178 -4.81 -6.81 10.67
C ILE A 178 -5.40 -7.52 9.45
N HIS A 179 -6.64 -7.20 9.08
CA HIS A 179 -7.30 -7.79 7.93
C HIS A 179 -6.59 -7.44 6.60
N PHE A 180 -6.09 -6.21 6.46
CA PHE A 180 -5.28 -5.81 5.30
C PHE A 180 -4.03 -6.69 5.16
N LEU A 181 -3.31 -6.93 6.27
CA LEU A 181 -2.11 -7.76 6.28
C LEU A 181 -2.42 -9.22 5.95
N GLU A 182 -3.51 -9.78 6.49
CA GLU A 182 -3.97 -11.14 6.14
C GLU A 182 -4.20 -11.31 4.64
N LEU A 183 -4.72 -10.29 3.96
CA LEU A 183 -5.01 -10.34 2.53
C LEU A 183 -3.82 -9.99 1.63
N ARG A 184 -2.91 -9.14 2.09
CA ARG A 184 -1.88 -8.54 1.22
C ARG A 184 -0.46 -9.00 1.51
N ASP A 185 -0.19 -9.58 2.69
CA ASP A 185 1.07 -10.28 2.99
C ASP A 185 0.98 -11.77 2.60
N ASP A 186 0.13 -12.10 1.65
CA ASP A 186 -0.07 -13.43 1.08
C ASP A 186 0.73 -13.60 -0.21
N SER A 187 1.26 -14.79 -0.44
CA SER A 187 2.08 -15.12 -1.63
C SER A 187 1.34 -15.00 -2.96
N HIS A 188 0.00 -15.03 -2.95
CA HIS A 188 -0.84 -14.83 -4.14
C HIS A 188 -1.12 -13.35 -4.44
N ALA A 189 -0.78 -12.45 -3.51
CA ALA A 189 -0.91 -11.01 -3.75
C ALA A 189 0.17 -10.53 -4.72
N GLN A 190 -0.12 -9.47 -5.49
CA GLN A 190 0.88 -8.85 -6.36
C GLN A 190 2.11 -8.40 -5.54
N LYS A 191 3.31 -8.64 -6.04
CA LYS A 191 4.56 -8.44 -5.29
C LYS A 191 4.70 -7.03 -4.70
N GLU A 192 4.34 -6.00 -5.44
CA GLU A 192 4.45 -4.62 -5.01
C GLU A 192 3.54 -4.32 -3.80
N ILE A 193 2.29 -4.80 -3.81
CA ILE A 193 1.39 -4.60 -2.66
C ILE A 193 1.80 -5.48 -1.46
N GLN A 194 2.38 -6.65 -1.72
CA GLN A 194 2.95 -7.51 -0.69
C GLN A 194 4.11 -6.82 0.04
N LEU A 195 5.03 -6.17 -0.68
CA LEU A 195 6.12 -5.40 -0.09
C LEU A 195 5.63 -4.22 0.75
N ILE A 196 4.55 -3.56 0.32
CA ILE A 196 3.88 -2.51 1.13
C ILE A 196 3.33 -3.13 2.43
N ALA A 197 2.62 -4.25 2.34
CA ALA A 197 2.07 -4.94 3.50
C ALA A 197 3.17 -5.36 4.49
N GLN A 198 4.28 -5.92 4.01
CA GLN A 198 5.44 -6.29 4.83
C GLN A 198 6.08 -5.09 5.54
N SER A 199 6.18 -3.94 4.84
CA SER A 199 6.69 -2.71 5.44
C SER A 199 5.76 -2.18 6.53
N ILE A 200 4.43 -2.22 6.32
CA ILE A 200 3.43 -1.86 7.33
C ILE A 200 3.51 -2.81 8.53
N LYS A 201 3.55 -4.13 8.28
CA LYS A 201 3.68 -5.17 9.30
C LYS A 201 4.89 -4.93 10.21
N SER A 202 6.06 -4.64 9.63
CA SER A 202 7.28 -4.34 10.39
C SER A 202 7.10 -3.13 11.31
N GLN A 203 6.47 -2.06 10.83
CA GLN A 203 6.23 -0.85 11.64
C GLN A 203 5.17 -1.07 12.72
N LEU A 204 4.11 -1.85 12.43
CA LEU A 204 3.11 -2.25 13.43
C LEU A 204 3.72 -3.15 14.50
N LYS A 205 4.60 -4.07 14.14
CA LYS A 205 5.33 -4.93 15.09
C LYS A 205 6.11 -4.12 16.13
N THR A 206 6.73 -3.03 15.72
CA THR A 206 7.45 -2.14 16.63
C THR A 206 6.51 -1.37 17.56
N ASN A 207 5.32 -0.99 17.10
CA ASN A 207 4.40 -0.12 17.84
C ASN A 207 3.31 -0.89 18.59
N LEU A 208 3.06 -2.15 18.24
CA LEU A 208 2.06 -3.05 18.84
C LEU A 208 2.69 -4.42 19.11
N PRO A 209 3.69 -4.53 19.98
CA PRO A 209 4.47 -5.76 20.15
C PRO A 209 3.65 -6.94 20.67
N ILE A 210 2.71 -6.71 21.60
CA ILE A 210 1.89 -7.76 22.20
C ILE A 210 0.88 -8.32 21.20
N ILE A 211 0.23 -7.45 20.44
CA ILE A 211 -0.72 -7.85 19.37
C ILE A 211 0.03 -8.58 18.26
N SER A 212 1.23 -8.11 17.90
CA SER A 212 2.04 -8.73 16.86
C SER A 212 2.53 -10.12 17.26
N GLU A 213 2.92 -10.32 18.52
CA GLU A 213 3.25 -11.64 19.07
C GLU A 213 2.02 -12.58 19.01
N ALA A 214 0.85 -12.09 19.43
CA ALA A 214 -0.40 -12.86 19.41
C ALA A 214 -0.86 -13.26 18.00
N LEU A 215 -0.49 -12.47 16.98
CA LEU A 215 -0.78 -12.73 15.55
C LEU A 215 0.31 -13.57 14.85
N ASN A 216 1.43 -13.87 15.54
CA ASN A 216 2.64 -14.49 14.97
C ASN A 216 3.21 -13.68 13.76
N PHE A 217 3.26 -12.37 13.89
CA PHE A 217 3.81 -11.45 12.87
C PHE A 217 5.34 -11.53 12.81
#